data_575e563fdb9460fc0d74c0e6fdabf883
#
_entry.id   575e563fdb9460fc0d74c0e6fdabf883
#
_cell.length_a   1.000
_cell.length_b   1.000
_cell.length_c   1.000
_cell.angle_alpha   90.00
_cell.angle_beta   90.00
_cell.angle_gamma   90.00
#
_symmetry.space_group_name_H-M   'P 1'
#
loop_
_entity.id
_entity.type
_entity.pdbx_description
1 polymer ?
#
loop_
_entity_poly.entity_id
_entity_poly.type
_entity_poly.pdbx_seq_one_letter_code
_entity_poly.pdbx_strand_id
1 'polypeptide(L)'
;MKKLFLMLTAALFALGTVNVYAQDATEEAVEAVQEVAAVDAVAAETAVAGDTMHHVLMQKFLEGGWGWMLPVLLCLVLGLAIAIERILYLSLSAINTKKLAANVEEALKNGGVEAAKEVCKNARGPVASIYWQGLSRYSQGLDAVEKAVVSYGSVQTGQMEAGLSWIGLFIALAPMLGFMGTVVGMIGAFDAIQAAGDISPTLVAGGIKVALLTTLMGLIAAVILQIFYNYIISKIDTLVNTMEDASIDLMDILTAYNKK
;
A
#
# COMPACT_ATOMS: atom_id res chain seq x y z
N MET A 1 1.28 -12.88 -13.99
CA MET A 1 2.08 -11.63 -13.99
C MET A 1 2.28 -11.05 -15.39
N LYS A 2 2.74 -11.81 -16.42
CA LYS A 2 2.92 -11.28 -17.80
C LYS A 2 1.63 -10.74 -18.45
N LYS A 3 0.46 -11.35 -18.21
CA LYS A 3 -0.84 -10.89 -18.77
C LYS A 3 -1.35 -9.60 -18.13
N LEU A 4 -1.06 -9.38 -16.84
CA LEU A 4 -1.43 -8.14 -16.12
C LEU A 4 -0.59 -6.95 -16.59
N PHE A 5 0.71 -7.18 -16.84
CA PHE A 5 1.61 -6.17 -17.38
C PHE A 5 1.21 -5.74 -18.80
N LEU A 6 0.76 -6.69 -19.62
CA LEU A 6 0.30 -6.40 -21.00
C LEU A 6 -1.03 -5.63 -21.01
N MET A 7 -1.95 -5.90 -20.05
CA MET A 7 -3.18 -5.11 -19.89
C MET A 7 -2.91 -3.70 -19.38
N LEU A 8 -1.94 -3.54 -18.48
CA LEU A 8 -1.56 -2.22 -17.96
C LEU A 8 -0.91 -1.34 -19.03
N THR A 9 -0.07 -1.93 -19.88
CA THR A 9 0.54 -1.22 -21.02
C THR A 9 -0.47 -0.89 -22.11
N ALA A 10 -1.46 -1.77 -22.37
CA ALA A 10 -2.55 -1.50 -23.31
C ALA A 10 -3.50 -0.40 -22.82
N ALA A 11 -3.77 -0.34 -21.49
CA ALA A 11 -4.58 0.73 -20.90
C ALA A 11 -3.86 2.10 -20.94
N LEU A 12 -2.55 2.12 -20.74
CA LEU A 12 -1.73 3.35 -20.90
C LEU A 12 -1.68 3.83 -22.34
N PHE A 13 -1.67 2.90 -23.32
CA PHE A 13 -1.69 3.25 -24.75
C PHE A 13 -3.06 3.76 -25.23
N ALA A 14 -4.16 3.25 -24.65
CA ALA A 14 -5.52 3.71 -24.95
C ALA A 14 -5.81 5.12 -24.40
N LEU A 15 -5.13 5.56 -23.34
CA LEU A 15 -5.20 6.94 -22.83
C LEU A 15 -4.43 7.94 -23.72
N GLY A 16 -3.54 7.48 -24.60
CA GLY A 16 -2.79 8.30 -25.56
C GLY A 16 -3.55 8.63 -26.86
N THR A 17 -4.73 8.03 -27.11
CA THR A 17 -5.45 8.18 -28.39
C THR A 17 -6.68 9.09 -28.32
N VAL A 18 -6.86 9.89 -27.24
CA VAL A 18 -7.96 10.88 -27.16
C VAL A 18 -7.53 12.26 -27.71
N ASN A 19 -6.68 12.29 -28.74
CA ASN A 19 -6.25 13.55 -29.37
C ASN A 19 -6.49 13.56 -30.89
N VAL A 20 -7.71 13.29 -31.32
CA VAL A 20 -8.07 13.44 -32.75
C VAL A 20 -9.43 14.13 -32.93
N TYR A 21 -9.73 15.19 -32.19
CA TYR A 21 -10.79 16.15 -32.56
C TYR A 21 -10.46 17.55 -32.05
N ALA A 22 -9.44 18.18 -32.63
CA ALA A 22 -9.29 19.64 -32.63
C ALA A 22 -8.37 20.02 -33.82
N GLN A 23 -8.80 19.70 -35.03
CA GLN A 23 -8.29 20.29 -36.23
C GLN A 23 -9.25 21.39 -36.64
N ASP A 24 -8.99 22.61 -36.20
CA ASP A 24 -9.24 23.90 -36.86
C ASP A 24 -9.00 25.07 -35.88
N ALA A 25 -7.79 25.15 -35.35
CA ALA A 25 -7.33 26.38 -34.69
C ALA A 25 -5.94 26.69 -35.30
N THR A 26 -5.92 27.72 -36.06
CA THR A 26 -4.84 28.34 -36.83
C THR A 26 -3.41 27.94 -36.44
N GLU A 27 -2.64 27.49 -37.43
CA GLU A 27 -1.23 27.10 -37.32
C GLU A 27 -0.34 28.13 -36.61
N GLU A 28 -0.67 29.44 -36.65
CA GLU A 28 0.04 30.49 -35.91
C GLU A 28 -0.06 30.38 -34.38
N ALA A 29 -1.17 29.87 -33.83
CA ALA A 29 -1.33 29.69 -32.37
C ALA A 29 -0.56 28.46 -31.86
N VAL A 30 -0.39 27.45 -32.72
CA VAL A 30 0.36 26.24 -32.38
C VAL A 30 1.86 26.50 -32.42
N GLU A 31 2.36 27.30 -33.39
CA GLU A 31 3.76 27.69 -33.45
C GLU A 31 4.20 28.56 -32.28
N ALA A 32 3.37 29.55 -31.89
CA ALA A 32 3.64 30.39 -30.72
C ALA A 32 3.66 29.60 -29.40
N VAL A 33 2.76 28.62 -29.24
CA VAL A 33 2.73 27.76 -28.04
C VAL A 33 3.89 26.77 -28.04
N GLN A 34 4.31 26.27 -29.21
CA GLN A 34 5.48 25.39 -29.32
C GLN A 34 6.79 26.13 -29.03
N GLU A 35 6.92 27.39 -29.50
CA GLU A 35 8.12 28.19 -29.27
C GLU A 35 8.25 28.57 -27.78
N VAL A 36 7.17 28.95 -27.12
CA VAL A 36 7.16 29.20 -25.68
C VAL A 36 7.40 27.91 -24.85
N ALA A 37 6.80 26.79 -25.26
CA ALA A 37 7.02 25.52 -24.60
C ALA A 37 8.45 24.99 -24.80
N ALA A 38 9.08 25.23 -25.97
CA ALA A 38 10.45 24.85 -26.23
C ALA A 38 11.46 25.71 -25.45
N VAL A 39 11.22 27.02 -25.32
CA VAL A 39 12.06 27.91 -24.52
C VAL A 39 11.94 27.57 -23.02
N ASP A 40 10.74 27.27 -22.51
CA ASP A 40 10.55 26.84 -21.12
C ASP A 40 11.12 25.45 -20.86
N ALA A 41 11.05 24.53 -21.83
CA ALA A 41 11.66 23.20 -21.70
C ALA A 41 13.20 23.27 -21.68
N VAL A 42 13.82 24.09 -22.55
CA VAL A 42 15.28 24.30 -22.54
C VAL A 42 15.73 25.05 -21.31
N ALA A 43 14.95 26.03 -20.81
CA ALA A 43 15.25 26.73 -19.57
C ALA A 43 15.08 25.79 -18.34
N ALA A 44 14.11 24.88 -18.36
CA ALA A 44 13.95 23.88 -17.32
C ALA A 44 15.07 22.82 -17.35
N GLU A 45 15.51 22.39 -18.51
CA GLU A 45 16.60 21.40 -18.67
C GLU A 45 17.96 21.96 -18.23
N THR A 46 18.23 23.25 -18.49
CA THR A 46 19.46 23.91 -18.04
C THR A 46 19.45 24.30 -16.56
N ALA A 47 18.28 24.53 -15.96
CA ALA A 47 18.15 24.78 -14.53
C ALA A 47 18.27 23.49 -13.67
N VAL A 48 17.88 22.33 -14.22
CA VAL A 48 17.93 21.04 -13.51
C VAL A 48 19.33 20.44 -13.43
N ALA A 49 20.26 20.87 -14.28
CA ALA A 49 21.64 20.33 -14.31
C ALA A 49 22.52 20.74 -13.11
N GLY A 50 22.06 21.63 -12.22
CA GLY A 50 22.81 22.10 -11.06
C GLY A 50 22.16 21.84 -9.70
N ASP A 51 20.85 21.50 -9.67
CA ASP A 51 20.13 21.30 -8.40
C ASP A 51 19.97 19.81 -8.07
N THR A 52 20.33 19.47 -6.85
CA THR A 52 20.11 18.12 -6.32
C THR A 52 18.61 17.81 -6.33
N MET A 53 18.19 16.59 -6.73
CA MET A 53 16.79 16.12 -6.77
C MET A 53 15.98 16.56 -5.52
N HIS A 54 16.64 16.61 -4.38
CA HIS A 54 16.07 17.06 -3.11
C HIS A 54 15.66 18.55 -3.15
N HIS A 55 16.48 19.43 -3.72
CA HIS A 55 16.17 20.86 -3.84
C HIS A 55 14.97 21.11 -4.76
N VAL A 56 14.93 20.40 -5.88
CA VAL A 56 13.79 20.49 -6.83
C VAL A 56 12.49 20.04 -6.15
N LEU A 57 12.53 18.92 -5.42
CA LEU A 57 11.36 18.40 -4.71
C LEU A 57 10.88 19.37 -3.63
N MET A 58 11.81 19.92 -2.85
CA MET A 58 11.53 20.89 -1.78
C MET A 58 10.96 22.19 -2.35
N GLN A 59 11.51 22.69 -3.45
CA GLN A 59 10.99 23.86 -4.14
C GLN A 59 9.57 23.64 -4.64
N LYS A 60 9.30 22.49 -5.29
CA LYS A 60 7.94 22.14 -5.76
C LYS A 60 6.96 21.96 -4.62
N PHE A 61 7.41 21.45 -3.49
CA PHE A 61 6.60 21.33 -2.27
C PHE A 61 6.21 22.73 -1.74
N LEU A 62 7.15 23.67 -1.69
CA LEU A 62 6.87 25.04 -1.26
C LEU A 62 5.98 25.78 -2.27
N GLU A 63 6.23 25.60 -3.58
CA GLU A 63 5.42 26.18 -4.67
C GLU A 63 3.97 25.69 -4.66
N GLY A 64 3.71 24.44 -4.26
CA GLY A 64 2.38 23.85 -4.14
C GLY A 64 1.57 24.34 -2.94
N GLY A 65 2.13 25.24 -2.09
CA GLY A 65 1.46 25.76 -0.91
C GLY A 65 1.54 24.80 0.28
N TRP A 66 2.41 25.11 1.22
CA TRP A 66 2.74 24.25 2.37
C TRP A 66 1.50 23.82 3.18
N GLY A 67 0.46 24.66 3.26
CA GLY A 67 -0.75 24.35 4.02
C GLY A 67 -1.55 23.17 3.48
N TRP A 68 -1.53 22.94 2.16
CA TRP A 68 -2.23 21.81 1.51
C TRP A 68 -1.31 20.63 1.23
N MET A 69 -0.03 20.90 1.01
CA MET A 69 0.97 19.85 0.81
C MET A 69 1.29 19.06 2.09
N LEU A 70 1.27 19.74 3.25
CA LEU A 70 1.60 19.13 4.54
C LEU A 70 0.63 18.01 4.94
N PRO A 71 -0.71 18.15 4.87
CA PRO A 71 -1.64 17.04 5.12
C PRO A 71 -1.41 15.83 4.22
N VAL A 72 -1.10 16.04 2.93
CA VAL A 72 -0.79 14.94 1.99
C VAL A 72 0.49 14.22 2.40
N LEU A 73 1.53 14.99 2.77
CA LEU A 73 2.78 14.43 3.27
C LEU A 73 2.58 13.64 4.57
N LEU A 74 1.74 14.13 5.48
CA LEU A 74 1.40 13.41 6.72
C LEU A 74 0.71 12.08 6.40
N CYS A 75 -0.24 12.04 5.47
CA CYS A 75 -0.87 10.79 5.02
C CYS A 75 0.16 9.81 4.49
N LEU A 76 1.12 10.27 3.68
CA LEU A 76 2.19 9.43 3.14
C LEU A 76 3.08 8.88 4.25
N VAL A 77 3.57 9.73 5.15
CA VAL A 77 4.48 9.33 6.23
C VAL A 77 3.81 8.36 7.20
N LEU A 78 2.57 8.66 7.64
CA LEU A 78 1.82 7.79 8.54
C LEU A 78 1.46 6.46 7.88
N GLY A 79 1.02 6.50 6.61
CA GLY A 79 0.73 5.29 5.83
C GLY A 79 1.95 4.40 5.65
N LEU A 80 3.12 4.98 5.32
CA LEU A 80 4.39 4.24 5.22
C LEU A 80 4.86 3.69 6.56
N ALA A 81 4.71 4.44 7.65
CA ALA A 81 5.08 3.96 8.98
C ALA A 81 4.32 2.70 9.36
N ILE A 82 2.98 2.69 9.15
CA ILE A 82 2.15 1.51 9.39
C ILE A 82 2.52 0.39 8.42
N ALA A 83 2.75 0.69 7.14
CA ALA A 83 3.10 -0.32 6.15
C ALA A 83 4.43 -1.03 6.51
N ILE A 84 5.45 -0.28 6.89
CA ILE A 84 6.75 -0.84 7.31
C ILE A 84 6.59 -1.69 8.57
N GLU A 85 5.85 -1.20 9.57
CA GLU A 85 5.56 -1.96 10.80
C GLU A 85 4.89 -3.30 10.46
N ARG A 86 3.87 -3.30 9.58
CA ARG A 86 3.17 -4.52 9.16
C ARG A 86 4.06 -5.49 8.40
N ILE A 87 4.87 -4.99 7.47
CA ILE A 87 5.83 -5.82 6.71
C ILE A 87 6.82 -6.50 7.65
N LEU A 88 7.35 -5.78 8.63
CA LEU A 88 8.26 -6.35 9.63
C LEU A 88 7.56 -7.40 10.50
N TYR A 89 6.35 -7.10 10.99
CA TYR A 89 5.56 -8.04 11.77
C TYR A 89 5.28 -9.35 11.02
N LEU A 90 4.78 -9.27 9.78
CA LEU A 90 4.47 -10.43 8.96
C LEU A 90 5.73 -11.23 8.57
N SER A 91 6.83 -10.54 8.32
CA SER A 91 8.11 -11.21 7.99
C SER A 91 8.68 -12.00 9.18
N LEU A 92 8.53 -11.46 10.39
CA LEU A 92 8.95 -12.15 11.62
C LEU A 92 7.98 -13.27 12.03
N SER A 93 6.74 -13.24 11.55
CA SER A 93 5.71 -14.25 11.82
C SER A 93 5.85 -15.49 10.92
N ALA A 94 6.58 -15.39 9.82
CA ALA A 94 6.82 -16.50 8.91
C ALA A 94 7.82 -17.49 9.51
N ILE A 95 7.38 -18.73 9.73
CA ILE A 95 8.21 -19.83 10.26
C ILE A 95 8.18 -21.03 9.31
N ASN A 96 9.13 -21.94 9.49
CA ASN A 96 9.13 -23.20 8.78
C ASN A 96 8.14 -24.19 9.42
N THR A 97 6.92 -24.24 8.87
CA THR A 97 5.81 -25.05 9.37
C THR A 97 6.09 -26.55 9.32
N LYS A 98 6.78 -27.04 8.28
CA LYS A 98 7.15 -28.45 8.15
C LYS A 98 8.09 -28.91 9.29
N LYS A 99 9.04 -28.04 9.67
CA LYS A 99 9.93 -28.34 10.79
C LYS A 99 9.18 -28.32 12.12
N LEU A 100 8.25 -27.41 12.29
CA LEU A 100 7.40 -27.35 13.49
C LEU A 100 6.53 -28.60 13.58
N ALA A 101 5.86 -29.00 12.50
CA ALA A 101 5.02 -30.20 12.46
C ALA A 101 5.82 -31.47 12.81
N ALA A 102 7.01 -31.65 12.25
CA ALA A 102 7.89 -32.77 12.58
C ALA A 102 8.32 -32.78 14.06
N ASN A 103 8.68 -31.63 14.61
CA ASN A 103 9.05 -31.51 16.03
C ASN A 103 7.86 -31.83 16.96
N VAL A 104 6.65 -31.40 16.59
CA VAL A 104 5.41 -31.69 17.34
C VAL A 104 5.06 -33.17 17.26
N GLU A 105 5.20 -33.81 16.09
CA GLU A 105 5.00 -35.25 15.92
C GLU A 105 5.97 -36.07 16.76
N GLU A 106 7.25 -35.69 16.77
CA GLU A 106 8.26 -36.32 17.59
C GLU A 106 7.99 -36.15 19.09
N ALA A 107 7.64 -34.95 19.51
CA ALA A 107 7.28 -34.67 20.90
C ALA A 107 6.05 -35.47 21.37
N LEU A 108 5.03 -35.61 20.50
CA LEU A 108 3.87 -36.47 20.78
C LEU A 108 4.25 -37.93 20.96
N LYS A 109 5.20 -38.47 20.16
CA LYS A 109 5.64 -39.85 20.27
C LYS A 109 6.46 -40.12 21.54
N ASN A 110 7.30 -39.18 21.96
CA ASN A 110 8.26 -39.37 23.06
C ASN A 110 7.72 -38.89 24.43
N GLY A 111 6.87 -37.86 24.46
CA GLY A 111 6.45 -37.24 25.72
C GLY A 111 4.96 -36.89 25.78
N GLY A 112 4.18 -37.32 24.77
CA GLY A 112 2.74 -37.08 24.73
C GLY A 112 2.35 -35.61 24.50
N VAL A 113 1.08 -35.32 24.75
CA VAL A 113 0.48 -34.02 24.42
C VAL A 113 1.14 -32.84 25.14
N GLU A 114 1.58 -33.02 26.37
CA GLU A 114 2.21 -31.93 27.16
C GLU A 114 3.59 -31.55 26.59
N ALA A 115 4.39 -32.51 26.15
CA ALA A 115 5.66 -32.22 25.50
C ALA A 115 5.45 -31.48 24.16
N ALA A 116 4.43 -31.87 23.39
CA ALA A 116 4.07 -31.20 22.15
C ALA A 116 3.61 -29.75 22.38
N LYS A 117 2.84 -29.48 23.45
CA LYS A 117 2.47 -28.12 23.83
C LYS A 117 3.69 -27.25 24.18
N GLU A 118 4.70 -27.82 24.84
CA GLU A 118 5.92 -27.09 25.18
C GLU A 118 6.71 -26.71 23.93
N VAL A 119 6.80 -27.60 22.94
CA VAL A 119 7.40 -27.28 21.62
C VAL A 119 6.69 -26.11 20.96
N CYS A 120 5.35 -26.12 20.95
CA CYS A 120 4.56 -25.04 20.37
C CYS A 120 4.72 -23.72 21.16
N LYS A 121 4.82 -23.76 22.48
CA LYS A 121 5.00 -22.58 23.33
C LYS A 121 6.36 -21.90 23.09
N ASN A 122 7.39 -22.68 22.80
CA ASN A 122 8.73 -22.17 22.54
C ASN A 122 8.92 -21.70 21.06
N ALA A 123 8.00 -22.08 20.18
CA ALA A 123 8.01 -21.63 18.80
C ALA A 123 7.28 -20.28 18.67
N ARG A 124 7.70 -19.47 17.69
CA ARG A 124 7.07 -18.17 17.38
C ARG A 124 6.14 -18.31 16.18
N GLY A 125 5.21 -17.38 16.05
CA GLY A 125 4.35 -17.22 14.87
C GLY A 125 2.94 -17.82 15.04
N PRO A 126 2.04 -17.52 14.09
CA PRO A 126 0.62 -17.86 14.19
C PRO A 126 0.38 -19.37 14.17
N VAL A 127 1.14 -20.13 13.38
CA VAL A 127 1.01 -21.59 13.29
C VAL A 127 1.31 -22.28 14.62
N ALA A 128 2.36 -21.86 15.33
CA ALA A 128 2.67 -22.41 16.65
C ALA A 128 1.56 -22.14 17.67
N SER A 129 0.95 -20.95 17.61
CA SER A 129 -0.19 -20.58 18.46
C SER A 129 -1.44 -21.40 18.15
N ILE A 130 -1.72 -21.68 16.87
CA ILE A 130 -2.82 -22.55 16.43
C ILE A 130 -2.61 -23.98 16.95
N TYR A 131 -1.41 -24.52 16.77
CA TYR A 131 -1.05 -25.84 17.25
C TYR A 131 -1.20 -25.96 18.76
N TRP A 132 -0.70 -24.98 19.50
CA TRP A 132 -0.85 -24.93 20.96
C TRP A 132 -2.32 -24.92 21.39
N GLN A 133 -3.15 -24.13 20.70
CA GLN A 133 -4.58 -24.05 20.98
C GLN A 133 -5.33 -25.35 20.68
N GLY A 134 -4.98 -26.01 19.56
CA GLY A 134 -5.53 -27.32 19.22
C GLY A 134 -5.14 -28.39 20.24
N LEU A 135 -3.84 -28.51 20.56
CA LEU A 135 -3.32 -29.46 21.54
C LEU A 135 -3.90 -29.25 22.95
N SER A 136 -4.19 -28.01 23.31
CA SER A 136 -4.83 -27.69 24.61
C SER A 136 -6.25 -28.25 24.74
N ARG A 137 -6.91 -28.52 23.62
CA ARG A 137 -8.26 -29.07 23.55
C ARG A 137 -8.29 -30.57 23.23
N TYR A 138 -7.14 -31.23 23.13
CA TYR A 138 -7.05 -32.64 22.76
C TYR A 138 -7.86 -33.57 23.68
N SER A 139 -7.91 -33.28 24.97
CA SER A 139 -8.70 -34.05 25.98
C SER A 139 -10.23 -34.01 25.73
N GLN A 140 -10.72 -33.06 24.91
CA GLN A 140 -12.13 -32.91 24.57
C GLN A 140 -12.53 -33.65 23.27
N GLY A 141 -11.56 -34.31 22.62
CA GLY A 141 -11.76 -35.06 21.37
C GLY A 141 -11.33 -34.26 20.12
N LEU A 142 -11.13 -34.99 19.01
CA LEU A 142 -10.63 -34.43 17.77
C LEU A 142 -11.56 -33.36 17.17
N ASP A 143 -12.88 -33.50 17.27
CA ASP A 143 -13.84 -32.50 16.79
C ASP A 143 -13.69 -31.17 17.54
N ALA A 144 -13.35 -31.21 18.84
CA ALA A 144 -13.11 -30.00 19.61
C ALA A 144 -11.77 -29.34 19.23
N VAL A 145 -10.78 -30.16 18.89
CA VAL A 145 -9.49 -29.67 18.36
C VAL A 145 -9.70 -28.94 17.02
N GLU A 146 -10.38 -29.56 16.08
CA GLU A 146 -10.65 -28.96 14.76
C GLU A 146 -11.37 -27.63 14.88
N LYS A 147 -12.45 -27.57 15.67
CA LYS A 147 -13.18 -26.32 15.92
C LYS A 147 -12.30 -25.25 16.56
N ALA A 148 -11.43 -25.64 17.49
CA ALA A 148 -10.53 -24.70 18.15
C ALA A 148 -9.46 -24.15 17.19
N VAL A 149 -8.88 -25.00 16.34
CA VAL A 149 -7.88 -24.64 15.33
C VAL A 149 -8.47 -23.66 14.31
N VAL A 150 -9.65 -23.97 13.75
CA VAL A 150 -10.34 -23.10 12.79
C VAL A 150 -10.70 -21.74 13.41
N SER A 151 -11.33 -21.77 14.60
CA SER A 151 -11.72 -20.53 15.29
C SER A 151 -10.51 -19.66 15.64
N TYR A 152 -9.42 -20.25 16.10
CA TYR A 152 -8.23 -19.50 16.46
C TYR A 152 -7.46 -19.04 15.22
N GLY A 153 -7.48 -19.81 14.13
CA GLY A 153 -6.96 -19.40 12.83
C GLY A 153 -7.60 -18.10 12.35
N SER A 154 -8.93 -17.98 12.44
CA SER A 154 -9.64 -16.74 12.11
C SER A 154 -9.23 -15.56 12.99
N VAL A 155 -8.99 -15.76 14.29
CA VAL A 155 -8.47 -14.71 15.18
C VAL A 155 -7.07 -14.26 14.74
N GLN A 156 -6.20 -15.22 14.38
CA GLN A 156 -4.83 -14.89 13.90
C GLN A 156 -4.86 -14.11 12.58
N THR A 157 -5.76 -14.48 11.65
CA THR A 157 -5.96 -13.73 10.41
C THR A 157 -6.36 -12.28 10.69
N GLY A 158 -7.34 -12.06 11.58
CA GLY A 158 -7.73 -10.71 11.97
C GLY A 158 -6.60 -9.89 12.61
N GLN A 159 -5.69 -10.54 13.36
CA GLN A 159 -4.50 -9.86 13.90
C GLN A 159 -3.48 -9.49 12.81
N MET A 160 -3.34 -10.31 11.76
CA MET A 160 -2.47 -10.01 10.63
C MET A 160 -3.02 -8.87 9.77
N GLU A 161 -4.34 -8.76 9.64
CA GLU A 161 -5.02 -7.69 8.92
C GLU A 161 -5.10 -6.37 9.69
N ALA A 162 -4.75 -6.36 10.98
CA ALA A 162 -4.79 -5.16 11.80
C ALA A 162 -3.96 -4.04 11.16
N GLY A 163 -4.51 -2.83 11.12
CA GLY A 163 -3.84 -1.66 10.54
C GLY A 163 -4.01 -1.48 9.03
N LEU A 164 -4.44 -2.52 8.26
CA LEU A 164 -4.68 -2.39 6.81
C LEU A 164 -5.74 -1.34 6.49
N SER A 165 -6.78 -1.26 7.29
CA SER A 165 -7.86 -0.27 7.13
C SER A 165 -7.34 1.18 7.22
N TRP A 166 -6.33 1.43 8.06
CA TRP A 166 -5.69 2.74 8.15
C TRP A 166 -4.86 3.07 6.91
N ILE A 167 -4.12 2.09 6.37
CA ILE A 167 -3.39 2.29 5.11
C ILE A 167 -4.38 2.58 3.98
N GLY A 168 -5.48 1.81 3.88
CA GLY A 168 -6.55 2.04 2.91
C GLY A 168 -7.18 3.42 3.04
N LEU A 169 -7.38 3.91 4.27
CA LEU A 169 -7.85 5.27 4.53
C LEU A 169 -6.88 6.31 3.96
N PHE A 170 -5.58 6.20 4.22
CA PHE A 170 -4.59 7.16 3.70
C PHE A 170 -4.46 7.11 2.17
N ILE A 171 -4.61 5.94 1.55
CA ILE A 171 -4.67 5.79 0.09
C ILE A 171 -5.83 6.58 -0.50
N ALA A 172 -7.00 6.57 0.15
CA ALA A 172 -8.16 7.32 -0.28
C ALA A 172 -8.05 8.81 0.03
N LEU A 173 -7.55 9.16 1.22
CA LEU A 173 -7.47 10.56 1.68
C LEU A 173 -6.43 11.38 0.91
N ALA A 174 -5.28 10.81 0.54
CA ALA A 174 -4.21 11.57 -0.10
C ALA A 174 -4.66 12.23 -1.42
N PRO A 175 -5.32 11.53 -2.37
CA PRO A 175 -5.86 12.18 -3.57
C PRO A 175 -6.99 13.15 -3.28
N MET A 176 -7.86 12.89 -2.29
CA MET A 176 -8.94 13.80 -1.91
C MET A 176 -8.38 15.12 -1.39
N LEU A 177 -7.34 15.08 -0.56
CA LEU A 177 -6.63 16.26 -0.09
C LEU A 177 -5.93 17.01 -1.23
N GLY A 178 -5.33 16.26 -2.17
CA GLY A 178 -4.76 16.83 -3.39
C GLY A 178 -5.80 17.56 -4.23
N PHE A 179 -6.96 16.93 -4.45
CA PHE A 179 -8.07 17.54 -5.18
C PHE A 179 -8.64 18.79 -4.45
N MET A 180 -8.75 18.74 -3.13
CA MET A 180 -9.15 19.91 -2.35
C MET A 180 -8.17 21.07 -2.52
N GLY A 181 -6.88 20.77 -2.63
CA GLY A 181 -5.84 21.76 -2.97
C GLY A 181 -6.06 22.40 -4.34
N THR A 182 -6.58 21.66 -5.36
CA THR A 182 -6.91 22.28 -6.66
C THR A 182 -8.06 23.28 -6.55
N VAL A 183 -9.10 22.92 -5.81
CA VAL A 183 -10.26 23.81 -5.63
C VAL A 183 -9.83 25.12 -4.97
N VAL A 184 -9.05 25.03 -3.88
CA VAL A 184 -8.56 26.22 -3.16
C VAL A 184 -7.56 27.03 -3.99
N GLY A 185 -6.67 26.36 -4.73
CA GLY A 185 -5.73 27.03 -5.63
C GLY A 185 -6.43 27.81 -6.73
N MET A 186 -7.51 27.26 -7.31
CA MET A 186 -8.32 27.95 -8.32
C MET A 186 -9.13 29.11 -7.72
N ILE A 187 -9.72 28.95 -6.53
CA ILE A 187 -10.40 30.05 -5.83
C ILE A 187 -9.42 31.20 -5.63
N GLY A 188 -8.21 30.92 -5.11
CA GLY A 188 -7.19 31.95 -4.93
C GLY A 188 -6.77 32.65 -6.23
N ALA A 189 -6.74 31.93 -7.36
CA ALA A 189 -6.49 32.53 -8.66
C ALA A 189 -7.60 33.51 -9.07
N PHE A 190 -8.87 33.14 -8.88
CA PHE A 190 -10.00 34.02 -9.18
C PHE A 190 -10.09 35.23 -8.24
N ASP A 191 -9.79 35.05 -6.95
CA ASP A 191 -9.72 36.14 -5.99
C ASP A 191 -8.63 37.17 -6.40
N ALA A 192 -7.48 36.69 -6.88
CA ALA A 192 -6.40 37.54 -7.36
C ALA A 192 -6.80 38.33 -8.62
N ILE A 193 -7.54 37.73 -9.56
CA ILE A 193 -8.11 38.42 -10.73
C ILE A 193 -9.09 39.49 -10.32
N GLN A 194 -9.99 39.14 -9.39
CA GLN A 194 -10.99 40.09 -8.89
C GLN A 194 -10.33 41.30 -8.21
N ALA A 195 -9.29 41.07 -7.42
CA ALA A 195 -8.57 42.14 -6.72
C ALA A 195 -7.77 43.04 -7.68
N ALA A 196 -7.21 42.44 -8.77
CA ALA A 196 -6.42 43.20 -9.76
C ALA A 196 -7.33 44.02 -10.73
N GLY A 197 -8.57 43.61 -10.91
CA GLY A 197 -9.50 44.24 -11.86
C GLY A 197 -9.18 43.99 -13.34
N ASP A 198 -8.15 43.21 -13.62
CA ASP A 198 -7.71 42.81 -14.97
C ASP A 198 -7.19 41.37 -14.97
N ILE A 199 -7.29 40.68 -16.11
CA ILE A 199 -6.84 39.30 -16.29
C ILE A 199 -5.36 39.30 -16.71
N SER A 200 -4.49 39.06 -15.75
CA SER A 200 -3.06 38.83 -16.04
C SER A 200 -2.77 37.33 -16.15
N PRO A 201 -2.18 36.86 -17.29
CA PRO A 201 -1.80 35.45 -17.46
C PRO A 201 -0.91 34.92 -16.33
N THR A 202 -0.02 35.76 -15.79
CA THR A 202 0.91 35.39 -14.72
C THR A 202 0.20 35.15 -13.38
N LEU A 203 -0.84 35.92 -13.06
CA LEU A 203 -1.64 35.71 -11.84
C LEU A 203 -2.40 34.39 -11.91
N VAL A 204 -3.03 34.10 -13.06
CA VAL A 204 -3.78 32.85 -13.26
C VAL A 204 -2.85 31.64 -13.23
N ALA A 205 -1.70 31.72 -13.91
CA ALA A 205 -0.72 30.64 -13.98
C ALA A 205 -0.21 30.22 -12.60
N GLY A 206 0.00 31.16 -11.68
CA GLY A 206 0.42 30.89 -10.31
C GLY A 206 -0.58 30.01 -9.54
N GLY A 207 -1.86 30.34 -9.57
CA GLY A 207 -2.92 29.56 -8.91
C GLY A 207 -3.13 28.18 -9.53
N ILE A 208 -3.10 28.09 -10.87
CA ILE A 208 -3.19 26.81 -11.60
C ILE A 208 -1.99 25.92 -11.23
N LYS A 209 -0.78 26.46 -11.18
CA LYS A 209 0.43 25.70 -10.79
C LYS A 209 0.29 25.08 -9.40
N VAL A 210 -0.14 25.85 -8.41
CA VAL A 210 -0.40 25.36 -7.04
C VAL A 210 -1.41 24.22 -7.07
N ALA A 211 -2.54 24.42 -7.76
CA ALA A 211 -3.59 23.44 -7.91
C ALA A 211 -3.08 22.10 -8.49
N LEU A 212 -2.35 22.15 -9.60
CA LEU A 212 -1.82 20.93 -10.25
C LEU A 212 -0.77 20.22 -9.39
N LEU A 213 0.11 20.94 -8.70
CA LEU A 213 1.14 20.36 -7.85
C LEU A 213 0.54 19.62 -6.65
N THR A 214 -0.50 20.15 -6.02
CA THR A 214 -1.15 19.47 -4.88
C THR A 214 -1.81 18.17 -5.29
N THR A 215 -2.50 18.14 -6.44
CA THR A 215 -3.10 16.91 -6.96
C THR A 215 -2.03 15.87 -7.33
N LEU A 216 -0.98 16.29 -8.02
CA LEU A 216 0.12 15.39 -8.39
C LEU A 216 0.74 14.72 -7.16
N MET A 217 1.00 15.49 -6.10
CA MET A 217 1.54 14.93 -4.85
C MET A 217 0.57 13.97 -4.17
N GLY A 218 -0.73 14.27 -4.17
CA GLY A 218 -1.76 13.38 -3.63
C GLY A 218 -1.82 12.03 -4.36
N LEU A 219 -1.73 12.06 -5.69
CA LEU A 219 -1.71 10.86 -6.53
C LEU A 219 -0.43 10.04 -6.32
N ILE A 220 0.73 10.69 -6.27
CA ILE A 220 2.01 10.00 -6.01
C ILE A 220 1.96 9.31 -4.65
N ALA A 221 1.48 9.99 -3.61
CA ALA A 221 1.34 9.41 -2.28
C ALA A 221 0.43 8.17 -2.28
N ALA A 222 -0.72 8.26 -2.94
CA ALA A 222 -1.65 7.13 -3.06
C ALA A 222 -1.04 5.94 -3.81
N VAL A 223 -0.35 6.17 -4.91
CA VAL A 223 0.30 5.11 -5.70
C VAL A 223 1.36 4.37 -4.88
N ILE A 224 2.20 5.12 -4.16
CA ILE A 224 3.23 4.53 -3.29
C ILE A 224 2.56 3.65 -2.22
N LEU A 225 1.58 4.18 -1.48
CA LEU A 225 0.89 3.43 -0.43
C LEU A 225 0.13 2.22 -0.98
N GLN A 226 -0.47 2.32 -2.18
CA GLN A 226 -1.18 1.21 -2.83
C GLN A 226 -0.27 0.03 -3.16
N ILE A 227 0.98 0.30 -3.57
CA ILE A 227 1.96 -0.76 -3.83
C ILE A 227 2.28 -1.52 -2.54
N PHE A 228 2.55 -0.81 -1.44
CA PHE A 228 2.81 -1.44 -0.15
C PHE A 228 1.60 -2.19 0.38
N TYR A 229 0.41 -1.62 0.24
CA TYR A 229 -0.85 -2.25 0.65
C TYR A 229 -1.07 -3.60 -0.04
N ASN A 230 -0.93 -3.64 -1.37
CA ASN A 230 -1.07 -4.89 -2.13
C ASN A 230 0.00 -5.93 -1.78
N TYR A 231 1.23 -5.48 -1.50
CA TYR A 231 2.29 -6.37 -1.04
C TYR A 231 1.95 -7.01 0.32
N ILE A 232 1.42 -6.22 1.26
CA ILE A 232 1.02 -6.70 2.59
C ILE A 232 -0.12 -7.72 2.47
N ILE A 233 -1.17 -7.43 1.68
CA ILE A 233 -2.28 -8.37 1.44
C ILE A 233 -1.74 -9.70 0.90
N SER A 234 -0.94 -9.67 -0.16
CA SER A 234 -0.36 -10.89 -0.74
C SER A 234 0.46 -11.69 0.27
N LYS A 235 1.12 -11.01 1.20
CA LYS A 235 1.89 -11.66 2.26
C LYS A 235 0.98 -12.30 3.31
N ILE A 236 -0.12 -11.64 3.67
CA ILE A 236 -1.14 -12.18 4.59
C ILE A 236 -1.77 -13.42 3.98
N ASP A 237 -2.21 -13.36 2.72
CA ASP A 237 -2.81 -14.50 2.01
C ASP A 237 -1.88 -15.73 2.02
N THR A 238 -0.59 -15.49 1.78
CA THR A 238 0.42 -16.56 1.82
C THR A 238 0.54 -17.17 3.23
N LEU A 239 0.50 -16.35 4.28
CA LEU A 239 0.56 -16.83 5.66
C LEU A 239 -0.74 -17.56 6.06
N VAL A 240 -1.90 -17.09 5.63
CA VAL A 240 -3.19 -17.74 5.88
C VAL A 240 -3.22 -19.12 5.24
N ASN A 241 -2.85 -19.25 3.96
CA ASN A 241 -2.75 -20.53 3.29
C ASN A 241 -1.78 -21.49 4.02
N THR A 242 -0.65 -20.96 4.49
CA THR A 242 0.33 -21.75 5.26
C THR A 242 -0.23 -22.21 6.62
N MET A 243 -1.10 -21.41 7.26
CA MET A 243 -1.79 -21.76 8.50
C MET A 243 -2.83 -22.83 8.26
N GLU A 244 -3.57 -22.75 7.15
CA GLU A 244 -4.57 -23.76 6.76
C GLU A 244 -3.91 -25.11 6.49
N ASP A 245 -2.84 -25.14 5.66
CA ASP A 245 -2.07 -26.36 5.39
C ASP A 245 -1.53 -26.97 6.69
N ALA A 246 -0.93 -26.14 7.56
CA ALA A 246 -0.42 -26.61 8.84
C ALA A 246 -1.54 -27.14 9.76
N SER A 247 -2.74 -26.57 9.69
CA SER A 247 -3.89 -27.03 10.46
C SER A 247 -4.32 -28.44 10.05
N ILE A 248 -4.29 -28.74 8.75
CA ILE A 248 -4.53 -30.10 8.22
C ILE A 248 -3.46 -31.06 8.70
N ASP A 249 -2.18 -30.68 8.59
CA ASP A 249 -1.05 -31.50 9.08
C ASP A 249 -1.20 -31.86 10.57
N LEU A 250 -1.62 -30.90 11.42
CA LEU A 250 -1.88 -31.16 12.82
C LEU A 250 -2.99 -32.19 13.05
N MET A 251 -4.11 -32.06 12.31
CA MET A 251 -5.23 -32.99 12.43
C MET A 251 -4.85 -34.42 12.01
N ASP A 252 -4.03 -34.55 10.94
CA ASP A 252 -3.51 -35.84 10.50
C ASP A 252 -2.59 -36.49 11.55
N ILE A 253 -1.66 -35.71 12.12
CA ILE A 253 -0.75 -36.15 13.20
C ILE A 253 -1.55 -36.63 14.42
N LEU A 254 -2.56 -35.86 14.86
CA LEU A 254 -3.37 -36.22 16.02
C LEU A 254 -4.28 -37.42 15.77
N THR A 255 -4.80 -37.55 14.57
CA THR A 255 -5.59 -38.72 14.16
C THR A 255 -4.75 -39.99 14.15
N ALA A 256 -3.50 -39.90 13.64
CA ALA A 256 -2.57 -41.01 13.66
C ALA A 256 -2.13 -41.36 15.10
N TYR A 257 -1.96 -40.38 15.97
CA TYR A 257 -1.62 -40.58 17.39
C TYR A 257 -2.77 -41.24 18.17
N ASN A 258 -4.01 -40.88 17.89
CA ASN A 258 -5.21 -41.43 18.56
C ASN A 258 -5.52 -42.88 18.17
N LYS A 259 -5.01 -43.35 17.01
CA LYS A 259 -5.17 -44.74 16.54
C LYS A 259 -4.19 -45.74 17.18
N LYS A 260 -3.18 -45.26 17.89
CA LYS A 260 -2.20 -46.08 18.62
C LYS A 260 -2.64 -46.29 20.06
#